data_fc2bad0676f9d7245fddb635c0ddf4bc
#
_entry.id   fc2bad0676f9d7245fddb635c0ddf4bc
#
_cell.length_a   1.000
_cell.length_b   1.000
_cell.length_c   1.000
_cell.angle_alpha   90.00
_cell.angle_beta   90.00
_cell.angle_gamma   90.00
#
_symmetry.space_group_name_H-M   'P 1'
#
loop_
_entity.id
_entity.type
_entity.pdbx_description
1 polymer ?
#
loop_
_entity_poly.entity_id
_entity_poly.type
_entity_poly.pdbx_seq_one_letter_code
_entity_poly.pdbx_strand_id
1 'polypeptide(L)'
;MAADQPFPRGTFKVELGPGEHEVSVIFKPTQSTVVFFIIRPGELAPEYQVHHTRPGRFGRFDETEVVKAAREMALAFTEKARPR
;
A
#
# COMPACT_ATOMS: atom_id res chain seq x y z
N MET A 1 13.84 15.62 4.63
CA MET A 1 13.49 15.28 5.07
C MET A 1 12.49 14.84 4.78
N ALA A 2 12.29 14.41 4.80
CA ALA A 2 11.60 13.81 4.45
C ALA A 2 10.47 13.73 4.55
N ALA A 3 10.19 13.64 4.69
CA ALA A 3 9.31 13.44 4.99
C ALA A 3 8.16 13.85 4.91
N ASP A 4 7.82 14.08 4.27
CA ASP A 4 6.72 14.50 4.12
C ASP A 4 5.71 13.53 3.99
N GLN A 5 5.72 12.48 4.69
CA GLN A 5 4.66 11.58 4.77
C GLN A 5 3.50 12.27 5.39
N PRO A 6 2.39 12.43 4.74
CA PRO A 6 1.23 13.07 5.35
C PRO A 6 0.55 12.19 6.38
N PHE A 7 0.99 10.96 6.55
CA PHE A 7 0.36 10.05 7.48
C PHE A 7 1.33 9.65 8.58
N PRO A 8 0.85 9.54 9.83
CA PRO A 8 1.73 9.16 10.92
C PRO A 8 2.25 7.74 10.76
N ARG A 9 3.35 7.50 11.44
CA ARG A 9 3.90 6.16 11.46
C ARG A 9 2.86 5.19 12.02
N GLY A 10 2.76 4.02 11.44
CA GLY A 10 1.78 3.05 11.89
C GLY A 10 0.42 3.17 11.24
N THR A 11 0.23 4.15 10.36
CA THR A 11 -1.03 4.29 9.64
C THR A 11 -1.24 3.13 8.68
N PHE A 12 -0.17 2.57 8.15
CA PHE A 12 -0.26 1.50 7.17
C PHE A 12 0.38 0.23 7.69
N LYS A 13 -0.14 -0.91 7.25
CA LYS A 13 0.48 -2.19 7.50
C LYS A 13 0.69 -2.89 6.17
N VAL A 14 1.88 -3.40 5.92
CA VAL A 14 2.22 -3.98 4.63
C VAL A 14 2.43 -5.48 4.81
N GLU A 15 1.85 -6.26 3.91
CA GLU A 15 1.98 -7.71 3.93
C GLU A 15 2.10 -8.23 2.52
N LEU A 16 2.78 -9.35 2.35
CA LEU A 16 2.77 -10.05 1.08
C LEU A 16 1.45 -10.79 0.91
N GLY A 17 1.03 -10.93 -0.33
CA GLY A 17 -0.15 -11.72 -0.61
C GLY A 17 -1.33 -10.86 -0.91
N PRO A 18 -2.46 -11.51 -1.16
CA PRO A 18 -2.68 -12.95 -1.05
C PRO A 18 -2.01 -13.79 -2.13
N GLY A 19 -1.68 -13.19 -3.27
CA GLY A 19 -1.02 -13.93 -4.33
C GLY A 19 0.48 -13.85 -4.23
N GLU A 20 1.16 -14.66 -5.04
CA GLU A 20 2.60 -14.69 -5.01
C GLU A 20 3.24 -13.38 -5.40
N HIS A 21 2.62 -12.68 -6.32
CA HIS A 21 3.19 -11.45 -6.83
C HIS A 21 2.34 -10.27 -6.44
N GLU A 22 1.83 -10.28 -5.22
CA GLU A 22 0.99 -9.21 -4.73
C GLU A 22 1.48 -8.74 -3.38
N VAL A 23 1.31 -7.46 -3.14
CA VAL A 23 1.62 -6.88 -1.85
C VAL A 23 0.40 -6.06 -1.42
N SER A 24 -0.03 -6.26 -0.20
CA SER A 24 -1.21 -5.60 0.34
C SER A 24 -0.80 -4.55 1.35
N VAL A 25 -1.37 -3.37 1.23
CA VAL A 25 -1.12 -2.28 2.17
C VAL A 25 -2.46 -1.93 2.81
N ILE A 26 -2.54 -2.12 4.12
CA ILE A 26 -3.77 -1.88 4.86
C ILE A 26 -3.73 -0.48 5.43
N PHE A 27 -4.74 0.32 5.07
CA PHE A 27 -4.89 1.66 5.60
C PHE A 27 -5.74 1.54 6.87
N LYS A 28 -5.09 1.62 8.01
CA LYS A 28 -5.74 1.27 9.27
C LYS A 28 -6.93 2.15 9.63
N PRO A 29 -6.92 3.46 9.36
CA PRO A 29 -8.05 4.29 9.81
C PRO A 29 -9.40 3.82 9.28
N THR A 30 -9.46 3.30 8.05
CA THR A 30 -10.70 2.80 7.51
C THR A 30 -10.63 1.31 7.23
N GLN A 31 -9.48 0.70 7.49
CA GLN A 31 -9.27 -0.73 7.25
C GLN A 31 -9.46 -1.11 5.80
N SER A 32 -9.18 -0.18 4.92
CA SER A 32 -9.17 -0.45 3.49
C SER A 32 -7.84 -1.06 3.11
N THR A 33 -7.85 -1.98 2.16
CA THR A 33 -6.63 -2.63 1.71
C THR A 33 -6.40 -2.30 0.26
N VAL A 34 -5.19 -1.82 -0.05
CA VAL A 34 -4.80 -1.56 -1.43
C VAL A 34 -3.83 -2.66 -1.83
N VAL A 35 -4.16 -3.37 -2.90
CA VAL A 35 -3.35 -4.50 -3.36
C VAL A 35 -2.62 -4.06 -4.62
N PHE A 36 -1.31 -4.16 -4.60
CA PHE A 36 -0.47 -3.84 -5.74
C PHE A 36 0.11 -5.12 -6.31
N PHE A 37 0.38 -5.09 -7.61
CA PHE A 37 0.91 -6.26 -8.30
C PHE A 37 2.39 -6.04 -8.56
N ILE A 38 3.22 -6.98 -8.13
CA ILE A 38 4.66 -6.88 -8.18
C ILE A 38 5.16 -7.37 -9.52
N ILE A 39 5.84 -6.51 -10.26
CA ILE A 39 6.50 -6.93 -11.50
C ILE A 39 7.86 -7.51 -11.14
N ARG A 40 8.59 -6.81 -10.30
CA ARG A 40 9.88 -7.24 -9.79
C ARG A 40 10.15 -6.43 -8.54
N PRO A 41 11.12 -6.82 -7.72
CA PRO A 41 11.42 -6.03 -6.54
C PRO A 41 11.71 -4.58 -6.92
N GLY A 42 11.02 -3.67 -6.26
CA GLY A 42 11.17 -2.25 -6.55
C GLY A 42 10.32 -1.74 -7.69
N GLU A 43 9.50 -2.59 -8.30
CA GLU A 43 8.65 -2.16 -9.41
C GLU A 43 7.28 -2.77 -9.29
N LEU A 44 6.26 -1.94 -9.30
CA LEU A 44 4.87 -2.38 -9.21
C LEU A 44 4.14 -2.00 -10.49
N ALA A 45 3.15 -2.80 -10.84
CA ALA A 45 2.29 -2.47 -11.95
C ALA A 45 1.52 -1.18 -11.65
N PRO A 46 1.12 -0.43 -12.67
CA PRO A 46 0.34 0.78 -12.42
C PRO A 46 -1.05 0.49 -11.87
N GLU A 47 -1.58 -0.69 -12.15
CA GLU A 47 -2.91 -1.03 -11.65
C GLU A 47 -2.85 -1.44 -10.19
N TYR A 48 -3.95 -1.27 -9.53
CA TYR A 48 -4.08 -1.72 -8.14
C TYR A 48 -5.56 -2.01 -7.89
N GLN A 49 -5.82 -2.73 -6.79
CA GLN A 49 -7.19 -3.03 -6.37
C GLN A 49 -7.39 -2.52 -4.96
N VAL A 50 -8.61 -2.11 -4.66
CA VAL A 50 -8.95 -1.64 -3.32
C VAL A 50 -10.05 -2.51 -2.77
N HIS A 51 -9.83 -3.07 -1.59
CA HIS A 51 -10.81 -3.87 -0.90
C HIS A 51 -11.22 -3.14 0.38
N HIS A 52 -12.52 -3.04 0.62
CA HIS A 52 -12.99 -2.38 1.81
C HIS A 52 -14.33 -2.98 2.20
N THR A 53 -14.65 -2.87 3.48
CA THR A 53 -15.89 -3.41 3.99
C THR A 53 -16.89 -2.34 4.35
N ARG A 54 -16.52 -1.07 4.23
CA ARG A 54 -17.39 0.02 4.60
C ARG A 54 -17.54 0.98 3.45
N PRO A 55 -18.65 1.72 3.39
CA PRO A 55 -18.80 2.74 2.38
C PRO A 55 -17.69 3.79 2.54
N GLY A 56 -17.26 4.37 1.42
CA GLY A 56 -16.21 5.36 1.49
C GLY A 56 -14.88 4.72 1.78
N ARG A 57 -14.22 4.22 0.76
CA ARG A 57 -12.99 3.43 0.87
C ARG A 57 -11.99 3.99 1.85
N PHE A 58 -11.78 5.29 1.83
CA PHE A 58 -10.76 5.90 2.68
C PHE A 58 -11.34 6.97 3.57
N GLY A 59 -12.66 6.95 3.76
CA GLY A 59 -13.32 7.91 4.61
C GLY A 59 -13.13 9.31 4.07
N ARG A 60 -12.66 10.19 4.93
CA ARG A 60 -12.44 11.58 4.54
C ARG A 60 -11.07 11.80 3.92
N PHE A 61 -10.27 10.74 3.79
CA PHE A 61 -8.93 10.87 3.25
C PHE A 61 -8.97 10.82 1.73
N ASP A 62 -8.09 11.57 1.10
CA ASP A 62 -8.03 11.61 -0.35
C ASP A 62 -7.43 10.31 -0.87
N GLU A 63 -8.16 9.64 -1.74
CA GLU A 63 -7.72 8.35 -2.25
C GLU A 63 -6.38 8.46 -2.95
N THR A 64 -6.17 9.53 -3.72
CA THR A 64 -4.92 9.69 -4.45
C THR A 64 -3.73 9.72 -3.49
N GLU A 65 -3.88 10.43 -2.39
CA GLU A 65 -2.79 10.52 -1.44
C GLU A 65 -2.58 9.23 -0.68
N VAL A 66 -3.66 8.55 -0.34
CA VAL A 66 -3.55 7.28 0.35
C VAL A 66 -2.85 6.25 -0.53
N VAL A 67 -3.27 6.17 -1.80
CA VAL A 67 -2.68 5.20 -2.71
C VAL A 67 -1.22 5.53 -2.98
N LYS A 68 -0.90 6.81 -3.10
CA LYS A 68 0.49 7.20 -3.33
C LYS A 68 1.38 6.77 -2.18
N ALA A 69 0.95 7.03 -0.95
CA ALA A 69 1.73 6.64 0.21
C ALA A 69 1.82 5.12 0.31
N ALA A 70 0.72 4.43 0.04
CA ALA A 70 0.71 2.98 0.11
C ALA A 70 1.65 2.38 -0.93
N ARG A 71 1.69 2.97 -2.13
CA ARG A 71 2.58 2.47 -3.18
C ARG A 71 4.04 2.62 -2.76
N GLU A 72 4.39 3.72 -2.15
CA GLU A 72 5.76 3.91 -1.70
C GLU A 72 6.14 2.89 -0.64
N MET A 73 5.22 2.58 0.25
CA MET A 73 5.50 1.57 1.26
C MET A 73 5.61 0.19 0.65
N ALA A 74 4.77 -0.11 -0.34
CA ALA A 74 4.84 -1.39 -1.01
C ALA A 74 6.15 -1.55 -1.75
N LEU A 75 6.61 -0.50 -2.43
CA LEU A 75 7.89 -0.56 -3.13
C LEU A 75 9.03 -0.83 -2.18
N ALA A 76 9.07 -0.11 -1.06
CA ALA A 76 10.13 -0.31 -0.09
C ALA A 76 10.08 -1.72 0.49
N PHE A 77 8.87 -2.24 0.70
CA PHE A 77 8.70 -3.57 1.24
C PHE A 77 9.22 -4.63 0.27
N THR A 78 8.93 -4.48 -1.02
CA THR A 78 9.39 -5.45 -2.00
C THR A 78 10.91 -5.44 -2.13
N GLU A 79 11.53 -4.28 -1.98
CA GLU A 79 12.97 -4.22 -2.03
C GLU A 79 13.60 -4.86 -0.82
N LYS A 80 13.00 -4.66 0.36
CA LYS A 80 13.53 -5.25 1.55
C LYS A 80 13.40 -6.76 1.55
N ALA A 81 12.31 -7.25 0.98
CA ALA A 81 12.04 -8.68 0.99
C ALA A 81 12.77 -9.41 -0.12
N ARG A 82 13.57 -8.70 -0.90
CA ARG A 82 14.24 -9.31 -2.02
C ARG A 82 15.21 -10.38 -1.55
N PRO A 83 15.15 -11.57 -2.11
CA PRO A 83 16.08 -12.61 -1.70
C PRO A 83 17.49 -12.27 -2.16
N ARG A 84 18.44 -12.90 -1.47
CA ARG A 84 19.81 -12.63 -1.80
C ARG A 84 20.45 -13.70 -2.56
#